data_7c8e283c8ef86c938b9101e01b834790
#
_entry.id   7c8e283c8ef86c938b9101e01b834790
#
_cell.length_a   1.000
_cell.length_b   1.000
_cell.length_c   1.000
_cell.angle_alpha   90.00
_cell.angle_beta   90.00
_cell.angle_gamma   90.00
#
_symmetry.space_group_name_H-M   'P 1'
#
loop_
_entity.id
_entity.type
_entity.pdbx_description
1 polymer ?
#
loop_
_entity_poly.entity_id
_entity_poly.type
_entity_poly.pdbx_seq_one_letter_code
_entity_poly.pdbx_strand_id
1 'polypeptide(L)'
;MRRLLIGLVLLGTIGLIAELLLMEHFEDWEQVIPLVVLGLGLVASTLAALRPIRPTVRIFQALMGAFILAGLVGLWLHYRGNEAFELEIAPAMGGFALVWKAMRGAVPTLAPGALVQLGLLGLIWAYDHPATRARATTDEERR
;
A
#
# COMPACT_ATOMS: atom_id res chain seq x y z
N MET A 1 18.57 -9.53 7.73
CA MET A 1 17.91 -8.53 6.90
C MET A 1 16.43 -8.84 6.61
N ARG A 2 16.06 -10.02 6.10
CA ARG A 2 14.62 -10.37 5.81
C ARG A 2 13.71 -10.26 7.05
N ARG A 3 14.14 -10.71 8.25
CA ARG A 3 13.34 -10.60 9.47
C ARG A 3 13.04 -9.15 9.86
N LEU A 4 13.98 -8.24 9.62
CA LEU A 4 13.77 -6.82 9.89
C LEU A 4 12.79 -6.21 8.89
N LEU A 5 12.91 -6.54 7.59
CA LEU A 5 12.00 -6.04 6.57
C LEU A 5 10.55 -6.48 6.81
N ILE A 6 10.30 -7.76 7.10
CA ILE A 6 8.93 -8.22 7.39
C ILE A 6 8.40 -7.62 8.70
N GLY A 7 9.27 -7.42 9.70
CA GLY A 7 8.93 -6.71 10.93
C GLY A 7 8.51 -5.26 10.68
N LEU A 8 9.22 -4.54 9.80
CA LEU A 8 8.85 -3.18 9.40
C LEU A 8 7.52 -3.14 8.64
N VAL A 9 7.28 -4.10 7.74
CA VAL A 9 5.99 -4.21 7.03
C VAL A 9 4.85 -4.45 8.02
N LEU A 10 5.01 -5.38 8.97
CA LEU A 10 3.99 -5.65 10.00
C LEU A 10 3.73 -4.43 10.87
N LEU A 11 4.79 -3.80 11.40
CA LEU A 11 4.67 -2.61 12.26
C LEU A 11 4.00 -1.45 11.51
N GLY A 12 4.43 -1.17 10.28
CA GLY A 12 3.86 -0.10 9.47
C GLY A 12 2.40 -0.39 9.07
N THR A 13 2.05 -1.64 8.76
CA THR A 13 0.67 -2.03 8.47
C THR A 13 -0.23 -1.83 9.68
N ILE A 14 0.20 -2.26 10.88
CA ILE A 14 -0.54 -2.05 12.13
C ILE A 14 -0.69 -0.55 12.41
N GLY A 15 0.40 0.22 12.25
CA GLY A 15 0.39 1.67 12.45
C GLY A 15 -0.61 2.38 11.53
N LEU A 16 -0.62 2.04 10.23
CA LEU A 16 -1.58 2.62 9.28
C LEU A 16 -3.03 2.22 9.59
N ILE A 17 -3.30 0.97 9.99
CA ILE A 17 -4.65 0.57 10.42
C ILE A 17 -5.08 1.42 11.62
N ALA A 18 -4.22 1.55 12.62
CA ALA A 18 -4.52 2.35 13.81
C ALA A 18 -4.78 3.82 13.44
N GLU A 19 -3.94 4.41 12.58
CA GLU A 19 -4.10 5.79 12.11
C GLU A 19 -5.43 5.99 11.39
N LEU A 20 -5.79 5.14 10.43
CA LEU A 20 -7.06 5.26 9.69
C LEU A 20 -8.27 5.10 10.62
N LEU A 21 -8.20 4.22 11.63
CA LEU A 21 -9.26 4.06 12.62
C LEU A 21 -9.37 5.29 13.53
N LEU A 22 -8.26 5.86 13.99
CA LEU A 22 -8.24 7.08 14.81
C LEU A 22 -8.73 8.31 14.07
N MET A 23 -8.53 8.36 12.74
CA MET A 23 -9.02 9.43 11.87
C MET A 23 -10.47 9.19 11.41
N GLU A 24 -11.13 8.13 11.88
CA GLU A 24 -12.49 7.76 11.46
C GLU A 24 -12.62 7.62 9.95
N HIS A 25 -11.53 7.14 9.28
CA HIS A 25 -11.43 7.03 7.83
C HIS A 25 -12.18 5.80 7.30
N PHE A 26 -13.48 5.75 7.56
CA PHE A 26 -14.38 4.64 7.19
C PHE A 26 -15.84 5.10 7.02
N GLU A 27 -16.08 6.40 6.89
CA GLU A 27 -17.43 6.94 6.70
C GLU A 27 -17.99 6.58 5.31
N ASP A 28 -17.13 6.62 4.27
CA ASP A 28 -17.49 6.28 2.91
C ASP A 28 -16.90 4.93 2.47
N TRP A 29 -17.56 4.26 1.52
CA TRP A 29 -17.10 2.97 1.02
C TRP A 29 -15.68 3.01 0.43
N GLU A 30 -15.29 4.12 -0.19
CA GLU A 30 -13.95 4.33 -0.74
C GLU A 30 -12.88 4.35 0.33
N GLN A 31 -13.23 4.86 1.52
CA GLN A 31 -12.34 4.92 2.69
C GLN A 31 -12.18 3.55 3.36
N VAL A 32 -13.15 2.65 3.21
CA VAL A 32 -13.07 1.28 3.74
C VAL A 32 -12.08 0.43 2.95
N ILE A 33 -11.87 0.71 1.66
CA ILE A 33 -10.97 -0.08 0.79
C ILE A 33 -9.56 -0.20 1.36
N PRO A 34 -8.85 0.89 1.74
CA PRO A 34 -7.51 0.78 2.32
C PRO A 34 -7.48 -0.02 3.62
N LEU A 35 -8.51 0.06 4.47
CA LEU A 35 -8.61 -0.74 5.70
C LEU A 35 -8.72 -2.24 5.40
N VAL A 36 -9.55 -2.62 4.43
CA VAL A 36 -9.68 -4.03 4.00
C VAL A 36 -8.35 -4.54 3.42
N VAL A 37 -7.73 -3.75 2.54
CA VAL A 37 -6.45 -4.10 1.92
C VAL A 37 -5.35 -4.26 2.98
N LEU A 38 -5.28 -3.35 3.97
CA LEU A 38 -4.34 -3.41 5.08
C LEU A 38 -4.61 -4.63 5.98
N GLY A 39 -5.87 -4.92 6.29
CA GLY A 39 -6.26 -6.09 7.10
C GLY A 39 -5.83 -7.41 6.43
N LEU A 40 -6.13 -7.57 5.13
CA LEU A 40 -5.68 -8.72 4.35
C LEU A 40 -4.15 -8.79 4.26
N GLY A 41 -3.50 -7.65 4.07
CA GLY A 41 -2.05 -7.54 4.05
C GLY A 41 -1.40 -7.91 5.37
N LEU A 42 -2.00 -7.55 6.51
CA LEU A 42 -1.53 -7.93 7.84
C LEU A 42 -1.58 -9.46 8.03
N VAL A 43 -2.70 -10.09 7.65
CA VAL A 43 -2.83 -11.55 7.70
C VAL A 43 -1.79 -12.24 6.82
N ALA A 44 -1.64 -11.79 5.56
CA ALA A 44 -0.67 -12.37 4.64
C ALA A 44 0.78 -12.17 5.09
N SER A 45 1.11 -11.00 5.63
CA SER A 45 2.44 -10.70 6.18
C SER A 45 2.77 -11.61 7.36
N THR A 46 1.80 -11.82 8.25
CA THR A 46 1.92 -12.72 9.40
C THR A 46 2.13 -14.17 8.95
N LEU A 47 1.30 -14.64 8.00
CA LEU A 47 1.44 -16.00 7.46
C LEU A 47 2.78 -16.20 6.73
N ALA A 48 3.22 -15.22 5.95
CA ALA A 48 4.51 -15.27 5.26
C ALA A 48 5.69 -15.24 6.23
N ALA A 49 5.58 -14.51 7.36
CA ALA A 49 6.59 -14.48 8.39
C ALA A 49 6.70 -15.80 9.17
N LEU A 50 5.55 -16.41 9.53
CA LEU A 50 5.49 -17.61 10.35
C LEU A 50 5.69 -18.90 9.55
N ARG A 51 5.16 -18.96 8.32
CA ARG A 51 5.21 -20.12 7.42
C ARG A 51 5.58 -19.67 6.00
N PRO A 52 6.86 -19.38 5.72
CA PRO A 52 7.31 -18.90 4.41
C PRO A 52 7.38 -20.06 3.40
N ILE A 53 6.21 -20.53 2.97
CA ILE A 53 6.06 -21.51 1.89
C ILE A 53 5.63 -20.79 0.60
N ARG A 54 5.79 -21.42 -0.55
CA ARG A 54 5.52 -20.82 -1.86
C ARG A 54 4.14 -20.12 -1.96
N PRO A 55 3.01 -20.74 -1.54
CA PRO A 55 1.70 -20.09 -1.63
C PRO A 55 1.59 -18.86 -0.73
N THR A 56 2.08 -18.92 0.52
CA THR A 56 2.01 -17.77 1.43
C THR A 56 2.82 -16.59 0.91
N VAL A 57 4.02 -16.83 0.37
CA VAL A 57 4.87 -15.78 -0.21
C VAL A 57 4.22 -15.20 -1.48
N ARG A 58 3.56 -16.01 -2.31
CA ARG A 58 2.86 -15.54 -3.52
C ARG A 58 1.63 -14.68 -3.17
N ILE A 59 0.81 -15.11 -2.20
CA ILE A 59 -0.33 -14.32 -1.71
C ILE A 59 0.17 -12.99 -1.13
N PHE A 60 1.22 -13.04 -0.33
CA PHE A 60 1.86 -11.83 0.21
C PHE A 60 2.32 -10.89 -0.92
N GLN A 61 3.01 -11.39 -1.95
CA GLN A 61 3.42 -10.58 -3.10
C GLN A 61 2.23 -9.90 -3.80
N ALA A 62 1.14 -10.64 -4.03
CA ALA A 62 -0.06 -10.09 -4.65
C ALA A 62 -0.68 -8.96 -3.80
N LEU A 63 -0.75 -9.14 -2.48
CA LEU A 63 -1.26 -8.11 -1.57
C LEU A 63 -0.32 -6.91 -1.43
N MET A 64 0.99 -7.09 -1.52
CA MET A 64 1.93 -5.96 -1.60
C MET A 64 1.75 -5.16 -2.90
N GLY A 65 1.44 -5.83 -4.01
CA GLY A 65 1.02 -5.17 -5.25
C GLY A 65 -0.29 -4.38 -5.06
N ALA A 66 -1.26 -4.96 -4.36
CA ALA A 66 -2.52 -4.27 -4.03
C ALA A 66 -2.30 -3.04 -3.13
N PHE A 67 -1.33 -3.09 -2.18
CA PHE A 67 -0.93 -1.92 -1.38
C PHE A 67 -0.45 -0.78 -2.28
N ILE A 68 0.42 -1.08 -3.25
CA ILE A 68 0.94 -0.07 -4.19
C ILE A 68 -0.21 0.54 -4.99
N LEU A 69 -1.09 -0.28 -5.55
CA LEU A 69 -2.23 0.20 -6.34
C LEU A 69 -3.19 1.04 -5.49
N ALA A 70 -3.57 0.57 -4.31
CA ALA A 70 -4.45 1.31 -3.40
C ALA A 70 -3.83 2.65 -2.98
N GLY A 71 -2.52 2.65 -2.67
CA GLY A 71 -1.80 3.88 -2.34
C GLY A 71 -1.75 4.89 -3.50
N LEU A 72 -1.50 4.43 -4.74
CA LEU A 72 -1.50 5.30 -5.92
C LEU A 72 -2.89 5.87 -6.22
N VAL A 73 -3.93 5.04 -6.11
CA VAL A 73 -5.33 5.51 -6.25
C VAL A 73 -5.66 6.51 -5.15
N GLY A 74 -5.28 6.23 -3.90
CA GLY A 74 -5.48 7.16 -2.79
C GLY A 74 -4.79 8.51 -3.00
N LEU A 75 -3.53 8.53 -3.47
CA LEU A 75 -2.82 9.76 -3.84
C LEU A 75 -3.61 10.58 -4.87
N TRP A 76 -4.12 9.91 -5.90
CA TRP A 76 -4.90 10.56 -6.95
C TRP A 76 -6.23 11.11 -6.42
N LEU A 77 -6.96 10.34 -5.59
CA LEU A 77 -8.23 10.79 -5.00
C LEU A 77 -8.05 11.99 -4.06
N HIS A 78 -7.02 11.97 -3.20
CA HIS A 78 -6.70 13.11 -2.33
C HIS A 78 -6.33 14.35 -3.14
N TYR A 79 -5.52 14.19 -4.19
CA TYR A 79 -5.21 15.30 -5.08
C TYR A 79 -6.48 15.86 -5.74
N ARG A 80 -7.34 15.00 -6.30
CA ARG A 80 -8.58 15.41 -6.97
C ARG A 80 -9.56 16.11 -6.02
N GLY A 81 -9.68 15.62 -4.79
CA GLY A 81 -10.50 16.28 -3.76
C GLY A 81 -10.01 17.70 -3.43
N ASN A 82 -8.71 17.85 -3.23
CA ASN A 82 -8.09 19.16 -2.99
C ASN A 82 -8.21 20.08 -4.22
N GLU A 83 -8.00 19.57 -5.43
CA GLU A 83 -8.16 20.33 -6.69
C GLU A 83 -9.57 20.87 -6.84
N ALA A 84 -10.60 20.01 -6.60
CA ALA A 84 -12.01 20.42 -6.67
C ALA A 84 -12.31 21.54 -5.66
N PHE A 85 -11.85 21.41 -4.42
CA PHE A 85 -12.01 22.39 -3.36
C PHE A 85 -11.36 23.75 -3.72
N GLU A 86 -10.14 23.74 -4.27
CA GLU A 86 -9.46 24.97 -4.69
C GLU A 86 -10.16 25.67 -5.86
N LEU A 87 -10.76 24.90 -6.78
CA LEU A 87 -11.54 25.45 -7.90
C LEU A 87 -12.89 26.01 -7.47
N GLU A 88 -13.50 25.51 -6.39
CA GLU A 88 -14.71 26.12 -5.79
C GLU A 88 -14.39 27.52 -5.23
N ILE A 89 -13.23 27.70 -4.62
CA ILE A 89 -12.81 29.00 -4.05
C ILE A 89 -12.35 29.97 -5.15
N ALA A 90 -11.64 29.45 -6.15
CA ALA A 90 -11.02 30.26 -7.21
C ALA A 90 -11.19 29.59 -8.59
N PRO A 91 -12.38 29.72 -9.23
CA PRO A 91 -12.72 29.00 -10.48
C PRO A 91 -11.77 29.32 -11.67
N ALA A 92 -11.11 30.48 -11.65
CA ALA A 92 -10.15 30.87 -12.68
C ALA A 92 -8.72 30.37 -12.45
N MET A 93 -8.46 29.67 -11.34
CA MET A 93 -7.14 29.14 -11.03
C MET A 93 -6.79 27.97 -11.94
N GLY A 94 -5.54 27.97 -12.45
CA GLY A 94 -5.08 26.90 -13.32
C GLY A 94 -3.55 26.77 -13.34
N GLY A 95 -3.06 25.82 -14.15
CA GLY A 95 -1.65 25.57 -14.33
C GLY A 95 -0.92 25.16 -13.05
N PHE A 96 0.35 25.55 -12.92
CA PHE A 96 1.19 25.16 -11.79
C PHE A 96 0.65 25.66 -10.43
N ALA A 97 -0.01 26.81 -10.41
CA ALA A 97 -0.57 27.39 -9.18
C ALA A 97 -1.66 26.48 -8.58
N LEU A 98 -2.56 25.92 -9.42
CA LEU A 98 -3.57 24.98 -9.00
C LEU A 98 -2.94 23.67 -8.49
N VAL A 99 -2.01 23.11 -9.25
CA VAL A 99 -1.29 21.89 -8.85
C VAL A 99 -0.61 22.07 -7.48
N TRP A 100 0.10 23.19 -7.30
CA TRP A 100 0.79 23.49 -6.05
C TRP A 100 -0.14 23.63 -4.86
N LYS A 101 -1.30 24.29 -5.06
CA LYS A 101 -2.30 24.43 -4.01
C LYS A 101 -2.98 23.09 -3.69
N ALA A 102 -3.39 22.34 -4.70
CA ALA A 102 -3.98 21.01 -4.52
C ALA A 102 -3.04 20.04 -3.77
N MET A 103 -1.73 20.09 -4.05
CA MET A 103 -0.73 19.29 -3.33
C MET A 103 -0.60 19.66 -1.85
N ARG A 104 -0.94 20.89 -1.47
CA ARG A 104 -0.87 21.43 -0.10
C ARG A 104 -2.25 21.66 0.52
N GLY A 105 -3.30 21.09 -0.07
CA GLY A 105 -4.67 21.25 0.38
C GLY A 105 -4.95 20.67 1.77
N ALA A 106 -6.19 20.77 2.20
CA ALA A 106 -6.63 20.35 3.53
C ALA A 106 -6.48 18.85 3.76
N VAL A 107 -6.68 18.05 2.70
CA VAL A 107 -6.46 16.60 2.76
C VAL A 107 -4.99 16.30 2.43
N PRO A 108 -4.26 15.58 3.31
CA PRO A 108 -2.84 15.28 3.08
C PRO A 108 -2.64 14.43 1.81
N THR A 109 -2.31 15.06 0.69
CA THR A 109 -2.21 14.41 -0.63
C THR A 109 -1.24 13.23 -0.63
N LEU A 110 -0.13 13.33 0.08
CA LEU A 110 0.91 12.28 0.08
C LEU A 110 0.73 11.19 1.14
N ALA A 111 -0.25 11.31 2.05
CA ALA A 111 -0.47 10.34 3.11
C ALA A 111 -0.66 8.89 2.59
N PRO A 112 -1.45 8.63 1.52
CA PRO A 112 -1.59 7.28 0.96
C PRO A 112 -0.29 6.69 0.39
N GLY A 113 0.74 7.51 0.19
CA GLY A 113 2.09 7.06 -0.22
C GLY A 113 2.73 6.10 0.78
N ALA A 114 2.30 6.10 2.04
CA ALA A 114 2.74 5.13 3.03
C ALA A 114 2.36 3.69 2.65
N LEU A 115 1.18 3.47 2.04
CA LEU A 115 0.82 2.17 1.48
C LEU A 115 1.77 1.75 0.35
N VAL A 116 2.10 2.68 -0.54
CA VAL A 116 3.07 2.43 -1.63
C VAL A 116 4.42 1.99 -1.05
N GLN A 117 4.91 2.71 -0.04
CA GLN A 117 6.19 2.38 0.62
C GLN A 117 6.16 1.00 1.27
N LEU A 118 5.09 0.65 2.00
CA LEU A 118 4.94 -0.66 2.62
C LEU A 118 4.85 -1.77 1.56
N GLY A 119 4.12 -1.54 0.48
CA GLY A 119 4.04 -2.47 -0.64
C GLY A 119 5.41 -2.74 -1.26
N LEU A 120 6.19 -1.70 -1.53
CA LEU A 120 7.57 -1.82 -2.04
C LEU A 120 8.49 -2.56 -1.06
N LEU A 121 8.45 -2.23 0.24
CA LEU A 121 9.23 -2.93 1.26
C LEU A 121 8.89 -4.41 1.32
N GLY A 122 7.60 -4.76 1.22
CA GLY A 122 7.13 -6.13 1.18
C GLY A 122 7.62 -6.87 -0.08
N LEU A 123 7.58 -6.23 -1.24
CA LEU A 123 8.12 -6.82 -2.48
C LEU A 123 9.64 -7.02 -2.41
N ILE A 124 10.38 -6.10 -1.79
CA ILE A 124 11.82 -6.26 -1.53
C ILE A 124 12.07 -7.47 -0.60
N TRP A 125 11.25 -7.64 0.44
CA TRP A 125 11.35 -8.83 1.30
C TRP A 125 11.12 -10.12 0.52
N ALA A 126 10.13 -10.13 -0.38
CA ALA A 126 9.75 -11.30 -1.17
C ALA A 126 10.64 -11.51 -2.41
N TYR A 127 11.46 -10.51 -2.76
CA TYR A 127 12.37 -10.61 -3.89
C TYR A 127 13.33 -11.78 -3.68
N ASP A 128 13.36 -12.67 -4.68
CA ASP A 128 14.24 -13.83 -4.69
C ASP A 128 14.13 -14.67 -3.39
N HIS A 129 12.89 -14.84 -2.90
CA HIS A 129 12.67 -15.59 -1.68
C HIS A 129 12.90 -17.09 -1.88
N PRO A 130 13.66 -17.79 -0.98
CA PRO A 130 13.98 -19.22 -1.12
C PRO A 130 12.76 -20.10 -1.35
N ALA A 131 11.64 -19.82 -0.69
CA ALA A 131 10.39 -20.57 -0.84
C ALA A 131 9.79 -20.51 -2.26
N THR A 132 10.16 -19.52 -3.08
CA THR A 132 9.68 -19.39 -4.47
C THR A 132 10.66 -19.93 -5.49
N ARG A 133 11.95 -20.07 -5.15
CA ARG A 133 13.00 -20.66 -6.01
C ARG A 133 12.92 -22.19 -6.11
N ALA A 134 12.60 -22.88 -5.03
CA ALA A 134 12.76 -24.33 -4.87
C ALA A 134 11.98 -25.22 -5.85
N ARG A 135 11.23 -24.65 -6.82
CA ARG A 135 10.49 -25.42 -7.84
C ARG A 135 11.01 -25.25 -9.27
N ALA A 136 11.86 -24.25 -9.54
CA ALA A 136 12.41 -24.05 -10.88
C ALA A 136 13.41 -25.17 -11.25
N THR A 137 14.18 -25.64 -10.28
CA THR A 137 15.18 -26.71 -10.50
C THR A 137 14.58 -28.11 -10.70
N THR A 138 13.41 -28.40 -10.10
CA THR A 138 12.77 -29.73 -10.22
C THR A 138 12.06 -29.93 -11.56
N ASP A 139 11.61 -28.85 -12.20
CA ASP A 139 10.96 -28.94 -13.53
C ASP A 139 11.99 -28.94 -14.67
N GLU A 140 13.19 -28.39 -14.46
CA GLU A 140 14.31 -28.51 -15.45
C GLU A 140 14.97 -29.89 -15.43
N GLU A 141 15.10 -30.53 -14.26
CA GLU A 141 15.63 -31.89 -14.15
C GLU A 141 14.67 -32.97 -14.69
N ARG A 142 13.40 -32.66 -14.93
CA ARG A 142 12.39 -33.60 -15.49
C ARG A 142 12.16 -33.45 -16.99
N ARG A 143 12.85 -32.53 -17.68
CA ARG A 143 12.79 -32.35 -19.15
C ARG A 143 14.04 -32.87 -19.81
#